data_1dfa9807d486d49face71dad786efa6f
#
_entry.id   1dfa9807d486d49face71dad786efa6f
#
_cell.length_a   1.000
_cell.length_b   1.000
_cell.length_c   1.000
_cell.angle_alpha   90.00
_cell.angle_beta   90.00
_cell.angle_gamma   90.00
#
_symmetry.space_group_name_H-M   'P 1'
#
loop_
_entity.id
_entity.type
_entity.pdbx_description
1 polymer ?
#
loop_
_entity_poly.entity_id
_entity_poly.type
_entity_poly.pdbx_seq_one_letter_code
_entity_poly.pdbx_strand_id
1 'polypeptide(L)'
;MEVVTLLNSLYKLFDARIDRYDVYKVETINDSYMVASGLPVKNGNKHAAEIGTMALDLLAGSSVFVVPHRPEDKLQLRIGIHTGPVVSGVVGSKMPRYCLFGDTINTASRMETTGEPMKIHISMETKLLLDTLGRFHTEHRGLVDVKGKGQLDTYWLVGKEGGLGKWSDNEYHYSLEEGPAYMKDISEMPVKTEKSQ
;
A
#
# COMPACT_ATOMS: atom_id res chain seq x y z
N MET A 1 -4.30 -20.97 -15.70
CA MET A 1 -5.55 -20.20 -15.57
C MET A 1 -5.77 -19.74 -14.12
N GLU A 2 -5.48 -20.53 -13.12
CA GLU A 2 -5.65 -20.22 -11.68
C GLU A 2 -4.88 -18.97 -11.20
N VAL A 3 -3.62 -18.82 -11.62
CA VAL A 3 -2.79 -17.65 -11.26
C VAL A 3 -3.39 -16.34 -11.75
N VAL A 4 -3.94 -16.32 -12.95
CA VAL A 4 -4.57 -15.12 -13.52
C VAL A 4 -5.83 -14.76 -12.74
N THR A 5 -6.62 -15.73 -12.35
CA THR A 5 -7.82 -15.53 -11.53
C THR A 5 -7.45 -14.98 -10.15
N LEU A 6 -6.41 -15.53 -9.52
CA LEU A 6 -5.89 -15.05 -8.25
C LEU A 6 -5.42 -13.58 -8.36
N LEU A 7 -4.58 -13.27 -9.35
CA LEU A 7 -4.08 -11.90 -9.55
C LEU A 7 -5.21 -10.90 -9.81
N ASN A 8 -6.19 -11.26 -10.63
CA ASN A 8 -7.35 -10.40 -10.88
C ASN A 8 -8.17 -10.15 -9.61
N SER A 9 -8.33 -11.15 -8.76
CA SER A 9 -9.04 -11.00 -7.48
C SER A 9 -8.27 -10.11 -6.51
N LEU A 10 -6.94 -10.26 -6.46
CA LEU A 10 -6.05 -9.41 -5.68
C LEU A 10 -6.07 -7.95 -6.17
N TYR A 11 -6.01 -7.75 -7.47
CA TYR A 11 -6.04 -6.41 -8.05
C TYR A 11 -7.35 -5.70 -7.73
N LYS A 12 -8.49 -6.39 -7.82
CA LYS A 12 -9.79 -5.84 -7.42
C LYS A 12 -9.80 -5.45 -5.93
N LEU A 13 -9.27 -6.30 -5.06
CA LEU A 13 -9.18 -6.01 -3.64
C LEU A 13 -8.32 -4.78 -3.37
N PHE A 14 -7.15 -4.69 -4.00
CA PHE A 14 -6.20 -3.60 -3.77
C PHE A 14 -6.72 -2.30 -4.37
N ASP A 15 -7.20 -2.31 -5.59
CA ASP A 15 -7.72 -1.12 -6.27
C ASP A 15 -8.90 -0.52 -5.50
N ALA A 16 -9.86 -1.34 -5.05
CA ALA A 16 -11.00 -0.88 -4.26
C ALA A 16 -10.60 -0.23 -2.92
N ARG A 17 -9.46 -0.63 -2.34
CA ARG A 17 -8.95 -0.02 -1.11
C ARG A 17 -8.12 1.22 -1.38
N ILE A 18 -7.23 1.16 -2.37
CA ILE A 18 -6.37 2.28 -2.79
C ILE A 18 -7.19 3.50 -3.17
N ASP A 19 -8.31 3.32 -3.86
CA ASP A 19 -9.21 4.39 -4.31
C ASP A 19 -9.84 5.22 -3.17
N ARG A 20 -9.76 4.76 -1.94
CA ARG A 20 -10.27 5.48 -0.76
C ARG A 20 -9.30 6.53 -0.22
N TYR A 21 -8.06 6.49 -0.66
CA TYR A 21 -6.97 7.30 -0.11
C TYR A 21 -6.47 8.29 -1.15
N ASP A 22 -5.89 9.40 -0.68
CA ASP A 22 -5.22 10.38 -1.54
C ASP A 22 -3.85 9.86 -1.98
N VAL A 23 -3.90 8.87 -2.86
CA VAL A 23 -2.72 8.17 -3.37
C VAL A 23 -2.82 7.98 -4.88
N TYR A 24 -1.68 7.84 -5.51
CA TYR A 24 -1.54 7.59 -6.94
C TYR A 24 -0.91 6.22 -7.18
N LYS A 25 -1.59 5.36 -7.92
CA LYS A 25 -1.04 4.07 -8.37
C LYS A 25 -0.05 4.33 -9.49
N VAL A 26 1.23 4.14 -9.22
CA VAL A 26 2.31 4.45 -10.16
C VAL A 26 2.49 3.34 -11.17
N GLU A 27 2.66 2.13 -10.70
CA GLU A 27 2.99 0.98 -11.52
C GLU A 27 2.52 -0.33 -10.86
N THR A 28 2.22 -1.31 -11.71
CA THR A 28 1.99 -2.69 -11.29
C THR A 28 2.95 -3.56 -12.08
N ILE A 29 3.82 -4.29 -11.39
CA ILE A 29 4.77 -5.23 -11.98
C ILE A 29 4.47 -6.62 -11.42
N ASN A 30 3.90 -7.51 -12.23
CA ASN A 30 3.45 -8.83 -11.81
C ASN A 30 2.50 -8.75 -10.61
N ASP A 31 2.95 -9.21 -9.43
CA ASP A 31 2.24 -9.22 -8.15
C ASP A 31 2.54 -8.00 -7.26
N SER A 32 3.36 -7.06 -7.73
CA SER A 32 3.79 -5.90 -6.97
C SER A 32 3.10 -4.63 -7.39
N TYR A 33 2.64 -3.86 -6.41
CA TYR A 33 2.05 -2.53 -6.57
C TYR A 33 3.00 -1.45 -6.06
N MET A 34 3.21 -0.43 -6.87
CA MET A 34 3.86 0.80 -6.44
C MET A 34 2.81 1.90 -6.35
N VAL A 35 2.70 2.50 -5.16
CA VAL A 35 1.75 3.56 -4.85
C VAL A 35 2.49 4.72 -4.21
N ALA A 36 2.13 5.94 -4.57
CA ALA A 36 2.70 7.17 -4.01
C ALA A 36 1.61 8.13 -3.55
N SER A 37 1.88 8.95 -2.56
CA SER A 37 1.02 10.06 -2.13
C SER A 37 1.81 11.38 -2.13
N GLY A 38 1.09 12.50 -2.23
CA GLY A 38 1.70 13.81 -2.45
C GLY A 38 2.08 14.07 -3.91
N LEU A 39 1.55 13.27 -4.83
CA LEU A 39 1.73 13.36 -6.27
C LEU A 39 0.39 13.07 -6.98
N PRO A 40 0.11 13.70 -8.12
CA PRO A 40 0.85 14.81 -8.74
C PRO A 40 0.70 16.14 -7.99
N VAL A 41 -0.25 16.21 -7.04
CA VAL A 41 -0.52 17.39 -6.20
C VAL A 41 0.08 17.18 -4.82
N LYS A 42 0.88 18.12 -4.36
CA LYS A 42 1.46 18.10 -3.02
C LYS A 42 0.36 18.26 -1.96
N ASN A 43 0.38 17.44 -0.91
CA ASN A 43 -0.58 17.45 0.19
C ASN A 43 0.07 17.66 1.58
N GLY A 44 1.28 18.24 1.62
CA GLY A 44 2.04 18.45 2.84
C GLY A 44 2.43 17.14 3.49
N ASN A 45 2.33 17.04 4.82
CA ASN A 45 2.65 15.81 5.56
C ASN A 45 1.54 14.73 5.50
N LYS A 46 0.40 15.05 4.89
CA LYS A 46 -0.71 14.08 4.77
C LYS A 46 -0.33 12.84 3.98
N HIS A 47 0.63 12.95 3.06
CA HIS A 47 1.08 11.81 2.25
C HIS A 47 1.50 10.61 3.11
N ALA A 48 2.19 10.84 4.23
CA ALA A 48 2.61 9.75 5.12
C ALA A 48 1.41 9.12 5.84
N ALA A 49 0.41 9.93 6.25
CA ALA A 49 -0.81 9.43 6.85
C ALA A 49 -1.65 8.60 5.87
N GLU A 50 -1.77 9.07 4.63
CA GLU A 50 -2.52 8.36 3.58
C GLU A 50 -1.88 7.01 3.26
N ILE A 51 -0.57 6.98 3.02
CA ILE A 51 0.17 5.73 2.74
C ILE A 51 0.15 4.80 3.95
N GLY A 52 0.40 5.31 5.16
CA GLY A 52 0.40 4.50 6.38
C GLY A 52 -0.96 3.87 6.67
N THR A 53 -2.04 4.65 6.54
CA THR A 53 -3.41 4.16 6.75
C THR A 53 -3.82 3.15 5.67
N MET A 54 -3.51 3.45 4.40
CA MET A 54 -3.73 2.52 3.29
C MET A 54 -2.99 1.20 3.49
N ALA A 55 -1.74 1.24 3.92
CA ALA A 55 -0.94 0.04 4.16
C ALA A 55 -1.55 -0.85 5.25
N LEU A 56 -2.02 -0.25 6.34
CA LEU A 56 -2.73 -0.96 7.41
C LEU A 56 -4.05 -1.57 6.90
N ASP A 57 -4.81 -0.84 6.08
CA ASP A 57 -6.06 -1.32 5.48
C ASP A 57 -5.81 -2.46 4.47
N LEU A 58 -4.78 -2.36 3.64
CA LEU A 58 -4.39 -3.44 2.71
C LEU A 58 -3.99 -4.70 3.46
N LEU A 59 -3.21 -4.55 4.54
CA LEU A 59 -2.79 -5.68 5.36
C LEU A 59 -4.01 -6.35 6.03
N ALA A 60 -4.95 -5.56 6.57
CA ALA A 60 -6.21 -6.06 7.12
C ALA A 60 -7.02 -6.82 6.06
N GLY A 61 -7.17 -6.24 4.87
CA GLY A 61 -7.89 -6.88 3.77
C GLY A 61 -7.24 -8.17 3.28
N SER A 62 -5.92 -8.24 3.28
CA SER A 62 -5.20 -9.46 2.86
C SER A 62 -5.35 -10.61 3.85
N SER A 63 -5.50 -10.32 5.15
CA SER A 63 -5.67 -11.35 6.18
C SER A 63 -6.98 -12.12 6.07
N VAL A 64 -8.03 -11.48 5.53
CA VAL A 64 -9.36 -12.07 5.31
C VAL A 64 -9.59 -12.55 3.88
N PHE A 65 -8.60 -12.33 3.00
CA PHE A 65 -8.71 -12.74 1.61
C PHE A 65 -8.65 -14.26 1.47
N VAL A 66 -9.64 -14.82 0.80
CA VAL A 66 -9.69 -16.26 0.48
C VAL A 66 -9.15 -16.48 -0.93
N VAL A 67 -8.12 -17.32 -1.04
CA VAL A 67 -7.55 -17.70 -2.35
C VAL A 67 -8.58 -18.54 -3.12
N PRO A 68 -9.05 -18.13 -4.32
CA PRO A 68 -10.19 -18.74 -4.98
C PRO A 68 -10.08 -20.27 -5.21
N HIS A 69 -8.86 -20.75 -5.49
CA HIS A 69 -8.62 -22.18 -5.80
C HIS A 69 -7.96 -22.96 -4.66
N ARG A 70 -7.59 -22.28 -3.57
CA ARG A 70 -6.95 -22.84 -2.40
C ARG A 70 -7.41 -22.11 -1.14
N PRO A 71 -8.63 -22.39 -0.67
CA PRO A 71 -9.19 -21.69 0.51
C PRO A 71 -8.37 -21.87 1.78
N GLU A 72 -7.58 -22.93 1.84
CA GLU A 72 -6.65 -23.24 2.96
C GLU A 72 -5.41 -22.34 2.96
N ASP A 73 -5.03 -21.80 1.79
CA ASP A 73 -3.84 -20.97 1.64
C ASP A 73 -4.18 -19.52 2.03
N LYS A 74 -3.38 -18.96 2.94
CA LYS A 74 -3.50 -17.56 3.32
C LYS A 74 -2.61 -16.69 2.43
N LEU A 75 -3.18 -15.60 1.96
CA LEU A 75 -2.41 -14.57 1.26
C LEU A 75 -1.40 -13.95 2.22
N GLN A 76 -0.15 -13.88 1.78
CA GLN A 76 0.93 -13.21 2.51
C GLN A 76 1.34 -11.96 1.76
N LEU A 77 1.12 -10.80 2.36
CA LEU A 77 1.48 -9.51 1.82
C LEU A 77 2.70 -8.95 2.54
N ARG A 78 3.67 -8.42 1.79
CA ARG A 78 4.76 -7.60 2.31
C ARG A 78 4.56 -6.17 1.87
N ILE A 79 4.80 -5.22 2.77
CA ILE A 79 4.68 -3.79 2.48
C ILE A 79 5.94 -3.08 2.94
N GLY A 80 6.53 -2.29 2.05
CA GLY A 80 7.65 -1.41 2.35
C GLY A 80 7.27 0.05 2.10
N ILE A 81 7.59 0.95 3.02
CA ILE A 81 7.28 2.37 2.92
C ILE A 81 8.54 3.19 3.16
N HIS A 82 8.75 4.17 2.30
CA HIS A 82 9.78 5.19 2.47
C HIS A 82 9.28 6.56 2.06
N THR A 83 9.75 7.58 2.72
CA THR A 83 9.42 8.98 2.47
C THR A 83 10.66 9.73 2.02
N GLY A 84 10.55 10.47 0.93
CA GLY A 84 11.67 11.25 0.41
C GLY A 84 11.30 12.02 -0.86
N PRO A 85 12.22 12.82 -1.39
CA PRO A 85 11.99 13.55 -2.63
C PRO A 85 11.94 12.61 -3.83
N VAL A 86 11.05 12.92 -4.77
CA VAL A 86 10.95 12.23 -6.06
C VAL A 86 10.90 13.25 -7.19
N VAL A 87 11.43 12.84 -8.34
CA VAL A 87 11.24 13.56 -9.59
C VAL A 87 10.20 12.79 -10.40
N SER A 88 9.19 13.49 -10.85
CA SER A 88 8.14 12.92 -11.67
C SER A 88 8.15 13.53 -13.06
N GLY A 89 7.83 12.73 -14.06
CA GLY A 89 7.76 13.21 -15.44
C GLY A 89 7.04 12.24 -16.34
N VAL A 90 6.53 12.76 -17.45
CA VAL A 90 5.93 11.95 -18.52
C VAL A 90 7.03 11.53 -19.50
N VAL A 91 7.18 10.23 -19.69
CA VAL A 91 8.17 9.64 -20.58
C VAL A 91 7.47 8.85 -21.68
N GLY A 92 7.95 9.03 -22.90
CA GLY A 92 7.44 8.36 -24.10
C GLY A 92 6.58 9.26 -24.98
N SER A 93 6.75 9.10 -26.31
CA SER A 93 6.00 9.86 -27.31
C SER A 93 4.79 9.11 -27.85
N LYS A 94 4.90 7.79 -28.03
CA LYS A 94 3.80 6.96 -28.57
C LYS A 94 2.89 6.42 -27.46
N MET A 95 3.44 6.12 -26.29
CA MET A 95 2.70 5.67 -25.12
C MET A 95 3.25 6.41 -23.89
N PRO A 96 2.80 7.65 -23.64
CA PRO A 96 3.28 8.43 -22.53
C PRO A 96 2.97 7.72 -21.20
N ARG A 97 3.99 7.62 -20.34
CA ARG A 97 3.83 7.09 -18.97
C ARG A 97 4.31 8.11 -17.97
N TYR A 98 3.52 8.31 -16.93
CA TYR A 98 3.95 9.10 -15.78
C TYR A 98 4.90 8.24 -14.94
N CYS A 99 6.16 8.63 -14.89
CA CYS A 99 7.21 7.89 -14.21
C CYS A 99 7.73 8.67 -13.01
N LEU A 100 8.10 7.94 -11.97
CA LEU A 100 8.79 8.49 -10.81
C LEU A 100 10.25 8.05 -10.84
N PHE A 101 11.14 9.00 -10.55
CA PHE A 101 12.58 8.78 -10.53
C PHE A 101 13.16 9.23 -9.20
N GLY A 102 14.22 8.58 -8.78
CA GLY A 102 15.00 8.95 -7.63
C GLY A 102 15.26 7.80 -6.67
N ASP A 103 16.14 8.04 -5.74
CA ASP A 103 16.55 7.08 -4.73
C ASP A 103 15.41 6.68 -3.77
N THR A 104 14.43 7.57 -3.58
CA THR A 104 13.23 7.31 -2.77
C THR A 104 12.49 6.06 -3.24
N ILE A 105 12.33 5.87 -4.55
CA ILE A 105 11.67 4.70 -5.14
C ILE A 105 12.46 3.42 -4.83
N ASN A 106 13.77 3.48 -5.02
CA ASN A 106 14.65 2.35 -4.74
C ASN A 106 14.64 1.97 -3.26
N THR A 107 14.62 2.97 -2.37
CA THR A 107 14.58 2.74 -0.93
C THR A 107 13.24 2.12 -0.50
N ALA A 108 12.11 2.59 -1.03
CA ALA A 108 10.81 1.98 -0.78
C ALA A 108 10.78 0.50 -1.22
N SER A 109 11.30 0.20 -2.40
CA SER A 109 11.44 -1.17 -2.90
C SER A 109 12.34 -2.03 -1.99
N ARG A 110 13.41 -1.45 -1.44
CA ARG A 110 14.28 -2.15 -0.47
C ARG A 110 13.57 -2.42 0.86
N MET A 111 12.76 -1.47 1.35
CA MET A 111 11.92 -1.71 2.53
C MET A 111 10.99 -2.90 2.31
N GLU A 112 10.39 -3.01 1.12
CA GLU A 112 9.54 -4.18 0.79
C GLU A 112 10.38 -5.46 0.76
N THR A 113 11.46 -5.50 -0.02
CA THR A 113 12.24 -6.74 -0.23
C THR A 113 12.95 -7.24 1.03
N THR A 114 13.30 -6.35 1.95
CA THR A 114 13.87 -6.71 3.27
C THR A 114 12.81 -6.86 4.35
N GLY A 115 11.53 -6.67 4.02
CA GLY A 115 10.40 -6.83 4.92
C GLY A 115 10.08 -8.29 5.24
N GLU A 116 9.12 -8.49 6.12
CA GLU A 116 8.59 -9.80 6.51
C GLU A 116 7.14 -9.92 6.07
N PRO A 117 6.66 -11.15 5.79
CA PRO A 117 5.26 -11.39 5.48
C PRO A 117 4.33 -10.86 6.58
N MET A 118 3.21 -10.27 6.16
CA MET A 118 2.18 -9.71 7.02
C MET A 118 2.69 -8.60 7.95
N LYS A 119 3.75 -7.88 7.53
CA LYS A 119 4.30 -6.72 8.25
C LYS A 119 4.50 -5.54 7.30
N ILE A 120 4.45 -4.35 7.86
CA ILE A 120 4.70 -3.09 7.17
C ILE A 120 6.06 -2.56 7.62
N HIS A 121 7.05 -2.63 6.73
CA HIS A 121 8.41 -2.20 6.98
C HIS A 121 8.59 -0.75 6.55
N ILE A 122 9.05 0.09 7.45
CA ILE A 122 9.20 1.52 7.21
C ILE A 122 10.62 2.01 7.52
N SER A 123 11.07 2.99 6.77
CA SER A 123 12.33 3.68 7.04
C SER A 123 12.23 4.66 8.20
N MET A 124 13.38 5.10 8.71
CA MET A 124 13.49 6.13 9.74
C MET A 124 12.78 7.42 9.33
N GLU A 125 12.94 7.87 8.08
CA GLU A 125 12.33 9.08 7.55
C GLU A 125 10.80 9.02 7.62
N THR A 126 10.24 7.89 7.25
CA THR A 126 8.79 7.65 7.34
C THR A 126 8.34 7.62 8.81
N LYS A 127 9.09 6.96 9.67
CA LYS A 127 8.81 6.87 11.11
C LYS A 127 8.75 8.27 11.75
N LEU A 128 9.75 9.11 11.50
CA LEU A 128 9.81 10.46 12.05
C LEU A 128 8.61 11.31 11.60
N LEU A 129 8.19 11.16 10.37
CA LEU A 129 7.03 11.89 9.86
C LEU A 129 5.71 11.38 10.46
N LEU A 130 5.56 10.07 10.62
CA LEU A 130 4.41 9.48 11.30
C LEU A 130 4.32 9.88 12.77
N ASP A 131 5.45 10.02 13.46
CA ASP A 131 5.51 10.51 14.84
C ASP A 131 5.00 11.95 14.95
N THR A 132 5.34 12.83 14.00
CA THR A 132 4.82 14.21 13.98
C THR A 132 3.30 14.26 13.82
N LEU A 133 2.70 13.26 13.20
CA LEU A 133 1.25 13.15 13.04
C LEU A 133 0.55 12.60 14.30
N GLY A 134 1.30 11.94 15.19
CA GLY A 134 0.89 11.57 16.55
C GLY A 134 -0.20 10.49 16.66
N ARG A 135 -0.53 9.78 15.57
CA ARG A 135 -1.62 8.79 15.54
C ARG A 135 -1.18 7.39 15.15
N PHE A 136 0.09 7.20 14.85
CA PHE A 136 0.61 5.93 14.37
C PHE A 136 1.48 5.26 15.43
N HIS A 137 1.36 3.95 15.54
CA HIS A 137 2.18 3.14 16.42
C HIS A 137 3.25 2.43 15.62
N THR A 138 4.49 2.62 16.01
CA THR A 138 5.65 2.00 15.36
C THR A 138 6.48 1.23 16.37
N GLU A 139 7.09 0.14 15.94
CA GLU A 139 8.01 -0.66 16.73
C GLU A 139 9.39 -0.68 16.07
N HIS A 140 10.43 -0.56 16.87
CA HIS A 140 11.80 -0.61 16.36
C HIS A 140 12.14 -2.02 15.88
N ARG A 141 12.58 -2.15 14.64
CA ARG A 141 13.06 -3.40 14.08
C ARG A 141 14.57 -3.58 14.28
N GLY A 142 15.32 -2.50 14.11
CA GLY A 142 16.78 -2.48 14.15
C GLY A 142 17.41 -2.23 12.79
N LEU A 143 18.72 -2.44 12.76
CA LEU A 143 19.53 -2.21 11.57
C LEU A 143 19.29 -3.31 10.52
N VAL A 144 19.07 -2.88 9.30
CA VAL A 144 18.90 -3.74 8.12
C VAL A 144 19.90 -3.34 7.05
N ASP A 145 20.60 -4.31 6.50
CA ASP A 145 21.51 -4.06 5.39
C ASP A 145 20.71 -3.80 4.10
N VAL A 146 20.82 -2.58 3.60
CA VAL A 146 20.14 -2.12 2.40
C VAL A 146 21.15 -1.94 1.28
N LYS A 147 21.02 -2.75 0.25
CA LYS A 147 21.95 -2.75 -0.89
C LYS A 147 22.14 -1.32 -1.44
N GLY A 148 23.41 -0.87 -1.46
CA GLY A 148 23.79 0.45 -1.95
C GLY A 148 23.67 1.58 -0.93
N LYS A 149 23.20 1.30 0.30
CA LYS A 149 23.04 2.29 1.38
C LYS A 149 23.70 1.89 2.70
N GLY A 150 24.13 0.64 2.82
CA GLY A 150 24.64 0.10 4.06
C GLY A 150 23.53 -0.21 5.07
N GLN A 151 23.86 -0.13 6.35
CA GLN A 151 22.92 -0.42 7.42
C GLN A 151 22.02 0.80 7.70
N LEU A 152 20.72 0.58 7.58
CA LEU A 152 19.68 1.57 7.91
C LEU A 152 18.89 1.12 9.14
N ASP A 153 18.62 2.06 10.02
CA ASP A 153 17.73 1.83 11.15
C ASP A 153 16.28 1.85 10.68
N THR A 154 15.52 0.79 10.98
CA THR A 154 14.21 0.58 10.41
C THR A 154 13.17 0.20 11.48
N TYR A 155 11.90 0.31 11.10
CA TYR A 155 10.78 0.15 12.01
C TYR A 155 9.65 -0.67 11.37
N TRP A 156 8.76 -1.17 12.22
CA TRP A 156 7.48 -1.74 11.82
C TRP A 156 6.36 -0.75 12.10
N LEU A 157 5.49 -0.52 11.14
CA LEU A 157 4.23 0.17 11.38
C LEU A 157 3.20 -0.86 11.83
N VAL A 158 2.76 -0.76 13.09
CA VAL A 158 1.93 -1.79 13.74
C VAL A 158 0.48 -1.38 13.95
N GLY A 159 0.16 -0.08 13.88
CA GLY A 159 -1.21 0.37 14.06
C GLY A 159 -1.40 1.87 13.98
N LYS A 160 -2.67 2.28 14.10
CA LYS A 160 -3.09 3.68 14.10
C LYS A 160 -4.22 3.87 15.12
N GLU A 161 -4.21 4.98 15.85
CA GLU A 161 -5.32 5.36 16.71
C GLU A 161 -6.58 5.69 15.91
N GLY A 162 -7.73 5.25 16.40
CA GLY A 162 -9.04 5.68 15.90
C GLY A 162 -9.59 4.93 14.69
N GLY A 163 -9.14 3.67 14.42
CA GLY A 163 -9.85 2.91 13.39
C GLY A 163 -9.20 1.64 12.86
N LEU A 164 -7.90 1.54 12.85
CA LEU A 164 -7.20 0.31 12.49
C LEU A 164 -6.26 -0.01 13.63
N GLY A 165 -6.80 -0.68 14.67
CA GLY A 165 -6.10 -0.96 15.91
C GLY A 165 -4.92 -1.92 15.76
N LYS A 166 -4.22 -2.14 16.87
CA LYS A 166 -3.18 -3.18 16.97
C LYS A 166 -3.70 -4.52 16.48
N TRP A 167 -2.90 -5.18 15.66
CA TRP A 167 -3.12 -6.55 15.22
C TRP A 167 -3.19 -7.48 16.44
N SER A 168 -4.36 -7.87 16.87
CA SER A 168 -4.58 -9.04 17.68
C SER A 168 -5.35 -10.05 16.83
N ASP A 169 -4.92 -11.30 16.82
CA ASP A 169 -5.54 -12.38 16.05
C ASP A 169 -7.03 -12.63 16.36
N ASN A 170 -7.58 -11.93 17.38
CA ASN A 170 -8.93 -12.13 17.91
C ASN A 170 -9.92 -11.00 17.62
N GLU A 171 -9.55 -9.87 17.01
CA GLU A 171 -10.45 -8.71 16.87
C GLU A 171 -10.92 -8.40 15.46
N TYR A 172 -10.58 -9.18 14.47
CA TYR A 172 -11.08 -9.00 13.10
C TYR A 172 -12.36 -9.79 12.82
N HIS A 173 -13.37 -9.66 13.66
CA HIS A 173 -14.74 -9.72 13.20
C HIS A 173 -15.12 -8.33 12.61
N TYR A 174 -14.49 -7.97 11.51
CA TYR A 174 -15.18 -7.07 10.60
C TYR A 174 -16.35 -7.90 10.07
N SER A 175 -17.53 -7.62 10.58
CA SER A 175 -18.75 -8.14 10.02
C SER A 175 -18.74 -7.73 8.55
N LEU A 176 -18.70 -8.69 7.64
CA LEU A 176 -18.91 -8.49 6.21
C LEU A 176 -20.27 -7.81 5.93
N GLU A 177 -21.11 -7.64 6.97
CA GLU A 177 -22.43 -7.03 6.93
C GLU A 177 -22.42 -5.50 7.07
N GLU A 178 -21.34 -4.87 7.58
CA GLU A 178 -21.23 -3.42 7.75
C GLU A 178 -20.12 -2.75 6.89
N GLY A 179 -19.60 -3.45 5.90
CA GLY A 179 -18.80 -2.81 4.85
C GLY A 179 -19.65 -1.75 4.14
N PRO A 180 -19.04 -0.59 3.76
CA PRO A 180 -19.81 0.45 3.09
C PRO A 180 -20.55 -0.14 1.89
N ALA A 181 -21.76 0.36 1.66
CA ALA A 181 -22.78 -0.18 0.74
C ALA A 181 -22.34 -0.46 -0.72
N TYR A 182 -21.11 -0.05 -1.09
CA TYR A 182 -20.56 -0.29 -2.43
C TYR A 182 -19.87 -1.67 -2.59
N MET A 183 -19.73 -2.47 -1.54
CA MET A 183 -19.30 -3.87 -1.70
C MET A 183 -20.39 -4.82 -2.16
N LYS A 184 -21.64 -4.35 -2.25
CA LYS A 184 -22.79 -5.20 -2.59
C LYS A 184 -23.01 -5.43 -4.08
N ASP A 185 -22.45 -4.61 -4.97
CA ASP A 185 -22.71 -4.81 -6.41
C ASP A 185 -21.64 -4.18 -7.30
N ILE A 186 -20.57 -4.94 -7.56
CA ILE A 186 -19.55 -4.56 -8.55
C ILE A 186 -20.05 -4.84 -9.99
N SER A 187 -21.19 -5.51 -10.15
CA SER A 187 -21.77 -5.83 -11.46
C SER A 187 -22.52 -4.65 -12.10
N GLU A 188 -22.82 -3.59 -11.35
CA GLU A 188 -23.62 -2.46 -11.81
C GLU A 188 -22.92 -1.10 -11.85
N MET A 189 -21.61 -1.05 -11.82
CA MET A 189 -20.89 0.21 -11.97
C MET A 189 -20.95 0.67 -13.45
N PRO A 190 -21.58 1.84 -13.77
CA PRO A 190 -21.58 2.35 -15.12
C PRO A 190 -20.14 2.74 -15.51
N VAL A 191 -19.67 2.18 -16.61
CA VAL A 191 -18.44 2.61 -17.28
C VAL A 191 -18.64 4.07 -17.70
N LYS A 192 -18.00 5.00 -17.01
CA LYS A 192 -17.91 6.38 -17.48
C LYS A 192 -17.03 6.41 -18.72
N THR A 193 -17.63 6.38 -19.89
CA THR A 193 -16.98 6.78 -21.13
C THR A 193 -16.92 8.30 -21.13
N GLU A 194 -15.76 8.87 -20.86
CA GLU A 194 -15.50 10.28 -21.17
C GLU A 194 -15.56 10.44 -22.70
N LYS A 195 -16.60 11.11 -23.17
CA LYS A 195 -16.64 11.63 -24.52
C LYS A 195 -15.76 12.88 -24.57
N SER A 196 -14.67 12.75 -25.33
CA SER A 196 -13.88 13.91 -25.79
C SER A 196 -14.77 14.86 -26.59
N GLN A 197 -14.83 16.09 -26.19
CA GLN A 197 -15.01 17.26 -27.05
C GLN A 197 -13.75 18.12 -27.03
#